data_b72494d7b17f2e78bf2bd19322a6dce8
#
_entry.id   b72494d7b17f2e78bf2bd19322a6dce8
#
_cell.length_a   1.000
_cell.length_b   1.000
_cell.length_c   1.000
_cell.angle_alpha   90.00
_cell.angle_beta   90.00
_cell.angle_gamma   90.00
#
_symmetry.space_group_name_H-M   'P 1'
#
loop_
_entity.id
_entity.type
_entity.pdbx_description
1 polymer ?
#
loop_
_entity_poly.entity_id
_entity_poly.type
_entity_poly.pdbx_seq_one_letter_code
_entity_poly.pdbx_strand_id
1 'polypeptide(L)'
;MLRARSVAALMAARRNKRMVTQGEFEDAKDKVMMGAERRSMVMTEEEKKNTAYHEGGHALVALTVPAADPVHKATIIPRGRALGMVMQLPEGDRYSVNYEQMTSRLAIMMGGRVAEELIFGKDKVTSGASSDIQAATGLARNMVTRWGYSDKLGLVSYGDNQEEVFLGHSVSRTQNVSEATANIIDAEVKRLVQDGYDEAKRILTEKLDDLHTLAKALLEYETLSGDEIVNALKGVAPNRDDSETKRPTGPAVAVPISPKPEPA
;
A
#
# COMPACT_ATOMS: atom_id res chain seq x y z
N MET A 1 -11.20 -11.87 -11.53
CA MET A 1 -10.55 -12.38 -12.77
C MET A 1 -11.11 -11.80 -14.07
N LEU A 2 -12.43 -11.72 -14.30
CA LEU A 2 -13.02 -11.17 -15.54
C LEU A 2 -12.55 -9.74 -15.90
N ARG A 3 -12.48 -8.82 -14.91
CA ARG A 3 -12.01 -7.43 -15.13
C ARG A 3 -10.57 -7.36 -15.64
N ALA A 4 -9.66 -8.16 -15.11
CA ALA A 4 -8.26 -8.16 -15.53
C ALA A 4 -8.09 -8.64 -16.97
N ARG A 5 -8.85 -9.65 -17.42
CA ARG A 5 -8.85 -10.14 -18.81
C ARG A 5 -9.29 -9.07 -19.80
N SER A 6 -10.39 -8.37 -19.52
CA SER A 6 -10.87 -7.29 -20.38
C SER A 6 -9.89 -6.12 -20.45
N VAL A 7 -9.27 -5.75 -19.32
CA VAL A 7 -8.25 -4.69 -19.26
C VAL A 7 -7.00 -5.11 -20.03
N ALA A 8 -6.53 -6.36 -19.90
CA ALA A 8 -5.38 -6.88 -20.62
C ALA A 8 -5.59 -6.84 -22.15
N ALA A 9 -6.80 -7.24 -22.63
CA ALA A 9 -7.15 -7.15 -24.04
C ALA A 9 -7.13 -5.71 -24.57
N LEU A 10 -7.69 -4.77 -23.79
CA LEU A 10 -7.65 -3.34 -24.15
C LEU A 10 -6.21 -2.78 -24.16
N MET A 11 -5.35 -3.23 -23.25
CA MET A 11 -3.94 -2.82 -23.23
C MET A 11 -3.18 -3.37 -24.44
N ALA A 12 -3.39 -4.63 -24.83
CA ALA A 12 -2.82 -5.22 -26.02
C ALA A 12 -3.26 -4.45 -27.30
N ALA A 13 -4.55 -4.15 -27.40
CA ALA A 13 -5.09 -3.37 -28.53
C ALA A 13 -4.47 -1.96 -28.61
N ARG A 14 -4.31 -1.25 -27.49
CA ARG A 14 -3.62 0.06 -27.45
C ARG A 14 -2.17 0.01 -27.87
N ARG A 15 -1.50 -1.15 -27.71
CA ARG A 15 -0.11 -1.40 -28.12
C ARG A 15 -0.02 -2.00 -29.52
N ASN A 16 -1.13 -2.04 -30.28
CA ASN A 16 -1.24 -2.69 -31.60
C ASN A 16 -0.78 -4.16 -31.61
N LYS A 17 -0.89 -4.86 -30.48
CA LYS A 17 -0.59 -6.29 -30.38
C LYS A 17 -1.82 -7.11 -30.79
N ARG A 18 -1.60 -8.18 -31.55
CA ARG A 18 -2.66 -9.12 -31.97
C ARG A 18 -3.01 -10.16 -30.90
N MET A 19 -2.13 -10.36 -29.93
CA MET A 19 -2.29 -11.32 -28.84
C MET A 19 -1.99 -10.65 -27.51
N VAL A 20 -2.68 -11.10 -26.47
CA VAL A 20 -2.41 -10.72 -25.09
C VAL A 20 -1.29 -11.60 -24.58
N THR A 21 -0.18 -11.00 -24.15
CA THR A 21 0.94 -11.71 -23.53
C THR A 21 0.86 -11.64 -22.02
N GLN A 22 1.73 -12.36 -21.31
CA GLN A 22 1.83 -12.30 -19.85
C GLN A 22 2.07 -10.87 -19.36
N GLY A 23 2.84 -10.06 -20.10
CA GLY A 23 3.08 -8.65 -19.74
C GLY A 23 1.81 -7.81 -19.70
N GLU A 24 0.90 -7.97 -20.68
CA GLU A 24 -0.39 -7.27 -20.64
C GLU A 24 -1.29 -7.74 -19.48
N PHE A 25 -1.19 -9.01 -19.07
CA PHE A 25 -1.90 -9.51 -17.90
C PHE A 25 -1.34 -8.93 -16.60
N GLU A 26 -0.02 -8.84 -16.45
CA GLU A 26 0.60 -8.22 -15.28
C GLU A 26 0.25 -6.73 -15.19
N ASP A 27 0.38 -5.98 -16.30
CA ASP A 27 -0.02 -4.57 -16.36
C ASP A 27 -1.51 -4.37 -16.04
N ALA A 28 -2.37 -5.27 -16.52
CA ALA A 28 -3.81 -5.23 -16.23
C ALA A 28 -4.11 -5.54 -14.76
N LYS A 29 -3.41 -6.51 -14.18
CA LYS A 29 -3.48 -6.85 -12.75
C LYS A 29 -3.09 -5.62 -11.92
N ASP A 30 -1.95 -5.03 -12.21
CA ASP A 30 -1.48 -3.83 -11.53
C ASP A 30 -2.50 -2.69 -11.63
N LYS A 31 -3.03 -2.43 -12.82
CA LYS A 31 -4.03 -1.38 -13.02
C LYS A 31 -5.34 -1.63 -12.27
N VAL A 32 -5.78 -2.89 -12.18
CA VAL A 32 -7.02 -3.25 -11.48
C VAL A 32 -6.85 -3.19 -9.97
N MET A 33 -5.69 -3.62 -9.46
CA MET A 33 -5.41 -3.74 -8.03
C MET A 33 -4.82 -2.45 -7.42
N MET A 34 -3.89 -1.80 -8.11
CA MET A 34 -3.16 -0.62 -7.63
C MET A 34 -3.71 0.70 -8.20
N GLY A 35 -4.62 0.64 -9.18
CA GLY A 35 -5.12 1.82 -9.89
C GLY A 35 -4.22 2.25 -11.05
N ALA A 36 -4.65 3.28 -11.78
CA ALA A 36 -3.89 3.80 -12.92
C ALA A 36 -2.69 4.63 -12.45
N GLU A 37 -1.55 4.46 -13.13
CA GLU A 37 -0.38 5.31 -12.93
C GLU A 37 -0.67 6.76 -13.30
N ARG A 38 -0.18 7.68 -12.49
CA ARG A 38 -0.28 9.13 -12.70
C ARG A 38 1.07 9.72 -13.05
N ARG A 39 1.67 9.27 -14.17
CA ARG A 39 2.99 9.75 -14.63
C ARG A 39 3.04 11.24 -15.00
N SER A 40 1.88 11.87 -15.19
CA SER A 40 1.79 13.32 -15.41
C SER A 40 1.95 14.16 -14.14
N MET A 41 1.95 13.52 -12.97
CA MET A 41 2.19 14.21 -11.71
C MET A 41 3.69 14.44 -11.54
N VAL A 42 4.07 15.72 -11.50
CA VAL A 42 5.45 16.11 -11.27
C VAL A 42 5.69 16.13 -9.76
N MET A 43 6.56 15.26 -9.29
CA MET A 43 7.03 15.24 -7.90
C MET A 43 8.40 15.94 -7.85
N THR A 44 8.65 16.66 -6.78
CA THR A 44 9.99 17.20 -6.49
C THR A 44 10.95 16.06 -6.14
N GLU A 45 12.25 16.28 -6.29
CA GLU A 45 13.25 15.27 -5.91
C GLU A 45 13.20 14.93 -4.41
N GLU A 46 12.83 15.91 -3.58
CA GLU A 46 12.63 15.71 -2.14
C GLU A 46 11.43 14.79 -1.87
N GLU A 47 10.29 15.04 -2.55
CA GLU A 47 9.11 14.18 -2.44
C GLU A 47 9.37 12.76 -2.94
N LYS A 48 10.09 12.60 -4.06
CA LYS A 48 10.50 11.27 -4.55
C LYS A 48 11.36 10.54 -3.54
N LYS A 49 12.35 11.25 -2.96
CA LYS A 49 13.23 10.68 -1.95
C LYS A 49 12.45 10.26 -0.71
N ASN A 50 11.55 11.12 -0.23
CA ASN A 50 10.69 10.79 0.90
C ASN A 50 9.84 9.55 0.61
N THR A 51 9.17 9.51 -0.55
CA THR A 51 8.35 8.38 -0.98
C THR A 51 9.19 7.10 -1.09
N ALA A 52 10.41 7.17 -1.62
CA ALA A 52 11.28 6.00 -1.76
C ALA A 52 11.68 5.39 -0.40
N TYR A 53 11.96 6.22 0.59
CA TYR A 53 12.22 5.73 1.95
C TYR A 53 10.95 5.21 2.63
N HIS A 54 9.81 5.87 2.43
CA HIS A 54 8.52 5.45 2.96
C HIS A 54 8.14 4.05 2.43
N GLU A 55 8.12 3.87 1.11
CA GLU A 55 7.80 2.58 0.50
C GLU A 55 8.89 1.53 0.78
N GLY A 56 10.16 1.96 0.81
CA GLY A 56 11.26 1.10 1.24
C GLY A 56 11.09 0.58 2.66
N GLY A 57 10.58 1.42 3.56
CA GLY A 57 10.25 1.04 4.94
C GLY A 57 9.18 -0.04 5.00
N HIS A 58 8.06 0.14 4.30
CA HIS A 58 7.01 -0.88 4.21
C HIS A 58 7.53 -2.20 3.64
N ALA A 59 8.27 -2.14 2.53
CA ALA A 59 8.79 -3.33 1.87
C ALA A 59 9.80 -4.09 2.75
N LEU A 60 10.73 -3.39 3.40
CA LEU A 60 11.76 -4.02 4.22
C LEU A 60 11.18 -4.65 5.49
N VAL A 61 10.21 -3.99 6.13
CA VAL A 61 9.48 -4.57 7.27
C VAL A 61 8.72 -5.81 6.81
N ALA A 62 8.02 -5.76 5.66
CA ALA A 62 7.27 -6.89 5.12
C ALA A 62 8.15 -8.10 4.80
N LEU A 63 9.39 -7.89 4.35
CA LEU A 63 10.36 -8.96 4.10
C LEU A 63 10.97 -9.55 5.39
N THR A 64 10.78 -8.88 6.53
CA THR A 64 11.50 -9.25 7.78
C THR A 64 10.58 -9.85 8.83
N VAL A 65 9.33 -9.38 8.93
CA VAL A 65 8.36 -9.93 9.89
C VAL A 65 7.99 -11.39 9.57
N PRO A 66 7.66 -12.22 10.58
CA PRO A 66 7.56 -13.66 10.40
C PRO A 66 6.34 -14.11 9.58
N ALA A 67 5.27 -13.32 9.53
CA ALA A 67 3.99 -13.74 8.98
C ALA A 67 3.37 -12.72 8.00
N ALA A 68 4.20 -12.20 7.09
CA ALA A 68 3.75 -11.34 6.01
C ALA A 68 3.39 -12.13 4.75
N ASP A 69 2.49 -11.57 3.95
CA ASP A 69 2.31 -11.99 2.56
C ASP A 69 3.52 -11.56 1.73
N PRO A 70 3.91 -12.33 0.71
CA PRO A 70 5.02 -11.96 -0.16
C PRO A 70 4.82 -10.57 -0.77
N VAL A 71 5.89 -9.78 -0.79
CA VAL A 71 5.91 -8.50 -1.51
C VAL A 71 5.87 -8.80 -2.99
N HIS A 72 4.81 -8.38 -3.65
CA HIS A 72 4.66 -8.53 -5.09
C HIS A 72 5.38 -7.42 -5.84
N LYS A 73 5.24 -6.17 -5.37
CA LYS A 73 5.77 -4.99 -6.04
C LYS A 73 5.86 -3.80 -5.07
N ALA A 74 6.92 -2.99 -5.22
CA ALA A 74 7.02 -1.67 -4.61
C ALA A 74 7.22 -0.62 -5.70
N THR A 75 6.56 0.54 -5.60
CA THR A 75 6.65 1.61 -6.60
C THR A 75 6.56 2.99 -5.95
N ILE A 76 7.31 3.93 -6.49
CA ILE A 76 7.21 5.35 -6.19
C ILE A 76 6.48 6.14 -7.29
N ILE A 77 5.92 5.45 -8.28
CA ILE A 77 5.06 6.08 -9.29
C ILE A 77 3.68 6.32 -8.66
N PRO A 78 3.18 7.56 -8.64
CA PRO A 78 1.88 7.88 -8.07
C PRO A 78 0.74 7.09 -8.71
N ARG A 79 -0.15 6.53 -7.88
CA ARG A 79 -1.35 5.78 -8.30
C ARG A 79 -2.56 6.22 -7.50
N GLY A 80 -3.63 6.62 -8.18
CA GLY A 80 -4.81 7.14 -7.50
C GLY A 80 -4.48 8.35 -6.61
N ARG A 81 -4.62 8.21 -5.29
CA ARG A 81 -4.27 9.24 -4.29
C ARG A 81 -2.91 8.99 -3.61
N ALA A 82 -2.32 7.81 -3.79
CA ALA A 82 -1.05 7.45 -3.19
C ALA A 82 0.12 7.97 -4.04
N LEU A 83 1.18 8.45 -3.40
CA LEU A 83 2.43 8.87 -4.06
C LEU A 83 3.32 7.68 -4.40
N GLY A 84 3.23 6.61 -3.61
CA GLY A 84 3.87 5.33 -3.83
C GLY A 84 2.98 4.20 -3.30
N MET A 85 3.42 2.96 -3.40
CA MET A 85 2.69 1.80 -2.90
C MET A 85 3.59 0.57 -2.80
N VAL A 86 3.45 -0.18 -1.72
CA VAL A 86 3.92 -1.56 -1.61
C VAL A 86 2.72 -2.49 -1.69
N MET A 87 2.76 -3.42 -2.64
CA MET A 87 1.71 -4.41 -2.82
C MET A 87 2.21 -5.77 -2.34
N GLN A 88 1.45 -6.38 -1.44
CA GLN A 88 1.60 -7.76 -1.01
C GLN A 88 0.48 -8.61 -1.61
N LEU A 89 0.79 -9.83 -2.01
CA LEU A 89 -0.19 -10.78 -2.54
C LEU A 89 -0.09 -12.09 -1.76
N PRO A 90 -1.20 -12.59 -1.23
CA PRO A 90 -1.23 -13.91 -0.63
C PRO A 90 -0.97 -15.00 -1.68
N GLU A 91 -0.22 -16.03 -1.32
CA GLU A 91 0.08 -17.17 -2.20
C GLU A 91 -1.15 -18.04 -2.49
N GLY A 92 -2.20 -17.92 -1.72
CA GLY A 92 -3.44 -18.67 -1.90
C GLY A 92 -4.64 -18.02 -1.23
N ASP A 93 -5.82 -18.61 -1.47
CA ASP A 93 -7.07 -18.15 -0.84
C ASP A 93 -7.01 -18.39 0.67
N ARG A 94 -7.26 -17.34 1.45
CA ARG A 94 -7.29 -17.37 2.91
C ARG A 94 -8.68 -17.08 3.41
N TYR A 95 -9.16 -17.93 4.31
CA TYR A 95 -10.46 -17.76 4.99
C TYR A 95 -10.32 -17.14 6.39
N SER A 96 -9.12 -17.19 6.97
CA SER A 96 -8.84 -16.64 8.31
C SER A 96 -7.43 -16.05 8.37
N VAL A 97 -7.24 -15.12 9.31
CA VAL A 97 -5.96 -14.47 9.61
C VAL A 97 -5.68 -14.69 11.09
N ASN A 98 -4.50 -15.18 11.44
CA ASN A 98 -4.10 -15.41 12.81
C ASN A 98 -3.51 -14.15 13.46
N TYR A 99 -3.27 -14.21 14.79
CA TYR A 99 -2.75 -13.08 15.57
C TYR A 99 -1.38 -12.59 15.06
N GLU A 100 -0.46 -13.51 14.76
CA GLU A 100 0.89 -13.19 14.28
C GLU A 100 0.87 -12.46 12.92
N GLN A 101 -0.04 -12.86 12.03
CA GLN A 101 -0.25 -12.18 10.75
C GLN A 101 -0.80 -10.76 10.94
N MET A 102 -1.70 -10.55 11.93
CA MET A 102 -2.25 -9.22 12.21
C MET A 102 -1.22 -8.30 12.84
N THR A 103 -0.42 -8.79 13.79
CA THR A 103 0.67 -8.00 14.41
C THR A 103 1.78 -7.69 13.41
N SER A 104 2.16 -8.65 12.55
CA SER A 104 3.07 -8.40 11.42
C SER A 104 2.54 -7.31 10.49
N ARG A 105 1.24 -7.33 10.21
CA ARG A 105 0.59 -6.31 9.38
C ARG A 105 0.58 -4.94 10.01
N LEU A 106 0.41 -4.84 11.35
CA LEU A 106 0.55 -3.57 12.07
C LEU A 106 1.97 -3.02 11.94
N ALA A 107 3.00 -3.86 12.09
CA ALA A 107 4.39 -3.43 11.92
C ALA A 107 4.65 -2.95 10.49
N ILE A 108 4.16 -3.66 9.46
CA ILE A 108 4.30 -3.25 8.06
C ILE A 108 3.69 -1.87 7.83
N MET A 109 2.47 -1.63 8.33
CA MET A 109 1.79 -0.33 8.18
C MET A 109 2.56 0.81 8.84
N MET A 110 3.32 0.56 9.91
CA MET A 110 4.15 1.58 10.55
C MET A 110 5.49 1.80 9.84
N GLY A 111 5.91 0.89 8.95
CA GLY A 111 7.21 0.90 8.29
C GLY A 111 7.53 2.20 7.57
N GLY A 112 6.58 2.76 6.80
CA GLY A 112 6.78 4.02 6.08
C GLY A 112 7.02 5.20 7.02
N ARG A 113 6.19 5.35 8.05
CA ARG A 113 6.34 6.41 9.06
C ARG A 113 7.67 6.32 9.80
N VAL A 114 8.06 5.13 10.20
CA VAL A 114 9.31 4.89 10.92
C VAL A 114 10.52 5.19 10.03
N ALA A 115 10.47 4.80 8.75
CA ALA A 115 11.52 5.12 7.79
C ALA A 115 11.71 6.63 7.64
N GLU A 116 10.62 7.39 7.51
CA GLU A 116 10.69 8.86 7.46
C GLU A 116 11.35 9.43 8.73
N GLU A 117 10.97 8.95 9.92
CA GLU A 117 11.54 9.41 11.19
C GLU A 117 13.03 9.13 11.34
N LEU A 118 13.47 7.92 10.94
CA LEU A 118 14.88 7.53 11.03
C LEU A 118 15.78 8.32 10.08
N ILE A 119 15.29 8.62 8.88
CA ILE A 119 16.09 9.25 7.82
C ILE A 119 16.04 10.77 7.88
N PHE A 120 14.88 11.35 8.10
CA PHE A 120 14.69 12.81 8.01
C PHE A 120 14.51 13.47 9.38
N GLY A 121 14.31 12.68 10.44
CA GLY A 121 14.02 13.18 11.79
C GLY A 121 12.55 13.50 12.00
N LYS A 122 12.13 13.54 13.26
CA LYS A 122 10.71 13.71 13.64
C LYS A 122 10.07 15.01 13.12
N ASP A 123 10.85 16.05 12.98
CA ASP A 123 10.36 17.37 12.57
C ASP A 123 10.06 17.45 11.06
N LYS A 124 10.55 16.48 10.28
CA LYS A 124 10.40 16.45 8.82
C LYS A 124 9.52 15.31 8.32
N VAL A 125 8.87 14.58 9.22
CA VAL A 125 7.90 13.55 8.82
C VAL A 125 6.69 14.20 8.17
N THR A 126 6.14 13.51 7.17
CA THR A 126 5.03 14.02 6.39
C THR A 126 3.68 13.49 6.86
N SER A 127 2.61 14.06 6.33
CA SER A 127 1.25 13.51 6.50
C SER A 127 1.00 12.29 5.61
N GLY A 128 1.99 11.83 4.84
CA GLY A 128 1.87 10.70 3.92
C GLY A 128 1.40 9.42 4.58
N ALA A 129 1.86 9.16 5.81
CA ALA A 129 1.47 8.00 6.60
C ALA A 129 0.05 8.04 7.19
N SER A 130 -0.78 9.03 6.86
CA SER A 130 -2.13 9.17 7.46
C SER A 130 -3.04 7.98 7.14
N SER A 131 -2.98 7.44 5.93
CA SER A 131 -3.73 6.24 5.52
C SER A 131 -3.27 5.00 6.28
N ASP A 132 -1.97 4.85 6.50
CA ASP A 132 -1.38 3.70 7.20
C ASP A 132 -1.75 3.71 8.68
N ILE A 133 -1.66 4.88 9.30
CA ILE A 133 -2.09 5.09 10.69
C ILE A 133 -3.58 4.79 10.85
N GLN A 134 -4.41 5.25 9.91
CA GLN A 134 -5.85 4.97 9.93
C GLN A 134 -6.14 3.48 9.76
N ALA A 135 -5.47 2.81 8.82
CA ALA A 135 -5.61 1.39 8.57
C ALA A 135 -5.15 0.55 9.77
N ALA A 136 -4.00 0.88 10.36
CA ALA A 136 -3.47 0.22 11.55
C ALA A 136 -4.42 0.40 12.75
N THR A 137 -4.94 1.60 12.97
CA THR A 137 -5.91 1.87 14.04
C THR A 137 -7.18 1.05 13.83
N GLY A 138 -7.69 0.98 12.59
CA GLY A 138 -8.86 0.17 12.25
C GLY A 138 -8.64 -1.32 12.48
N LEU A 139 -7.48 -1.85 12.09
CA LEU A 139 -7.11 -3.24 12.33
C LEU A 139 -7.02 -3.53 13.83
N ALA A 140 -6.26 -2.73 14.58
CA ALA A 140 -6.12 -2.88 16.04
C ALA A 140 -7.47 -2.80 16.76
N ARG A 141 -8.35 -1.89 16.35
CA ARG A 141 -9.70 -1.79 16.91
C ARG A 141 -10.52 -3.05 16.66
N ASN A 142 -10.47 -3.63 15.45
CA ASN A 142 -11.15 -4.90 15.18
C ASN A 142 -10.54 -6.06 15.97
N MET A 143 -9.22 -6.11 16.15
CA MET A 143 -8.54 -7.11 16.98
C MET A 143 -9.07 -7.07 18.43
N VAL A 144 -9.21 -5.86 18.98
CA VAL A 144 -9.66 -5.65 20.37
C VAL A 144 -11.16 -5.85 20.53
N THR A 145 -11.99 -5.29 19.64
CA THR A 145 -13.43 -5.19 19.85
C THR A 145 -14.24 -6.31 19.21
N ARG A 146 -13.69 -7.01 18.21
CA ARG A 146 -14.44 -8.02 17.45
C ARG A 146 -13.86 -9.43 17.55
N TRP A 147 -12.54 -9.53 17.68
CA TRP A 147 -11.86 -10.81 17.59
C TRP A 147 -11.28 -11.31 18.91
N GLY A 148 -11.47 -10.56 20.01
CA GLY A 148 -11.08 -10.96 21.35
C GLY A 148 -9.58 -11.05 21.60
N TYR A 149 -8.77 -10.26 20.89
CA TYR A 149 -7.32 -10.25 21.05
C TYR A 149 -6.81 -9.27 22.12
N SER A 150 -7.61 -9.05 23.17
CA SER A 150 -7.20 -8.32 24.35
C SER A 150 -7.54 -9.12 25.61
N ASP A 151 -6.52 -9.50 26.38
CA ASP A 151 -6.71 -10.23 27.63
C ASP A 151 -7.49 -9.41 28.66
N LYS A 152 -7.42 -8.06 28.56
CA LYS A 152 -8.15 -7.16 29.48
C LYS A 152 -9.65 -7.11 29.22
N LEU A 153 -10.05 -7.37 27.97
CA LEU A 153 -11.46 -7.32 27.55
C LEU A 153 -12.06 -8.71 27.39
N GLY A 154 -11.21 -9.74 27.26
CA GLY A 154 -11.65 -11.12 27.08
C GLY A 154 -12.32 -11.38 25.73
N LEU A 155 -12.99 -12.53 25.64
CA LEU A 155 -13.66 -13.01 24.42
C LEU A 155 -15.08 -12.42 24.31
N VAL A 156 -15.19 -11.10 24.33
CA VAL A 156 -16.45 -10.37 24.22
C VAL A 156 -16.42 -9.46 22.99
N SER A 157 -17.51 -9.43 22.25
CA SER A 157 -17.65 -8.52 21.11
C SER A 157 -18.22 -7.19 21.58
N TYR A 158 -17.42 -6.14 21.39
CA TYR A 158 -17.77 -4.73 21.67
C TYR A 158 -18.00 -3.94 20.37
N GLY A 159 -18.21 -4.63 19.25
CA GLY A 159 -18.47 -3.99 17.95
C GLY A 159 -19.79 -3.24 17.97
N ASP A 160 -19.85 -2.10 17.26
CA ASP A 160 -21.10 -1.42 16.98
C ASP A 160 -22.04 -2.41 16.27
N ASN A 161 -23.23 -2.63 16.84
CA ASN A 161 -24.31 -3.22 16.08
C ASN A 161 -24.62 -2.23 14.94
N GLN A 162 -24.16 -2.55 13.74
CA GLN A 162 -24.67 -1.92 12.52
C GLN A 162 -26.11 -2.44 12.36
N GLU A 163 -27.06 -1.90 13.12
CA GLU A 163 -28.45 -1.96 12.70
C GLU A 163 -28.53 -1.16 11.42
N GLU A 164 -28.93 -1.82 10.36
CA GLU A 164 -29.15 -1.22 9.04
C GLU A 164 -29.99 0.03 9.22
N VAL A 165 -29.44 1.18 8.82
CA VAL A 165 -30.16 2.46 8.79
C VAL A 165 -31.20 2.35 7.69
N PHE A 166 -32.39 1.84 8.07
CA PHE A 166 -33.56 1.90 7.21
C PHE A 166 -34.22 3.27 7.42
N LEU A 167 -34.25 4.09 6.37
CA LEU A 167 -34.94 5.37 6.28
C LEU A 167 -34.37 6.53 7.13
N GLY A 168 -33.28 7.16 6.65
CA GLY A 168 -33.14 8.64 6.71
C GLY A 168 -33.05 9.34 8.07
N HIS A 169 -33.12 8.64 9.20
CA HIS A 169 -32.87 9.21 10.50
C HIS A 169 -31.44 8.90 10.96
N SER A 170 -30.64 9.95 11.19
CA SER A 170 -29.39 9.84 11.91
C SER A 170 -29.66 9.43 13.36
N VAL A 171 -29.62 8.12 13.62
CA VAL A 171 -29.65 7.62 14.98
C VAL A 171 -28.34 8.04 15.63
N SER A 172 -28.39 8.80 16.71
CA SER A 172 -27.24 9.11 17.55
C SER A 172 -26.54 7.80 17.89
N ARG A 173 -25.22 7.71 17.60
CA ARG A 173 -24.38 6.56 17.98
C ARG A 173 -24.51 6.37 19.49
N THR A 174 -25.35 5.45 19.90
CA THR A 174 -25.40 5.03 21.28
C THR A 174 -24.15 4.20 21.53
N GLN A 175 -23.25 4.71 22.34
CA GLN A 175 -22.10 3.94 22.81
C GLN A 175 -22.65 2.80 23.66
N ASN A 176 -22.66 1.58 23.12
CA ASN A 176 -23.15 0.36 23.80
C ASN A 176 -22.18 -0.16 24.88
N VAL A 177 -21.17 0.62 25.25
CA VAL A 177 -20.16 0.25 26.25
C VAL A 177 -20.04 1.32 27.33
N SER A 178 -19.71 0.91 28.54
CA SER A 178 -19.44 1.85 29.64
C SER A 178 -18.18 2.67 29.35
N GLU A 179 -18.08 3.86 29.96
CA GLU A 179 -16.88 4.71 29.83
C GLU A 179 -15.59 3.96 30.24
N ALA A 180 -15.67 3.17 31.31
CA ALA A 180 -14.55 2.35 31.78
C ALA A 180 -14.10 1.35 30.70
N THR A 181 -15.04 0.68 30.04
CA THR A 181 -14.74 -0.26 28.94
C THR A 181 -14.17 0.47 27.72
N ALA A 182 -14.71 1.64 27.37
CA ALA A 182 -14.21 2.46 26.26
C ALA A 182 -12.75 2.87 26.49
N ASN A 183 -12.39 3.28 27.71
CA ASN A 183 -11.03 3.63 28.06
C ASN A 183 -10.06 2.43 27.92
N ILE A 184 -10.49 1.22 28.29
CA ILE A 184 -9.68 0.00 28.11
C ILE A 184 -9.51 -0.31 26.61
N ILE A 185 -10.57 -0.19 25.80
CA ILE A 185 -10.51 -0.39 24.36
C ILE A 185 -9.47 0.57 23.76
N ASP A 186 -9.55 1.86 24.06
CA ASP A 186 -8.63 2.86 23.50
C ASP A 186 -7.19 2.62 23.94
N ALA A 187 -6.97 2.21 25.20
CA ALA A 187 -5.63 1.84 25.68
C ALA A 187 -5.06 0.61 24.95
N GLU A 188 -5.85 -0.43 24.72
CA GLU A 188 -5.41 -1.64 24.03
C GLU A 188 -5.19 -1.40 22.53
N VAL A 189 -6.03 -0.60 21.87
CA VAL A 189 -5.80 -0.18 20.47
C VAL A 189 -4.50 0.58 20.36
N LYS A 190 -4.25 1.56 21.25
CA LYS A 190 -2.99 2.30 21.28
C LYS A 190 -1.79 1.39 21.50
N ARG A 191 -1.89 0.41 22.42
CA ARG A 191 -0.83 -0.56 22.70
C ARG A 191 -0.48 -1.36 21.45
N LEU A 192 -1.46 -1.95 20.76
CA LEU A 192 -1.21 -2.77 19.56
C LEU A 192 -0.57 -1.96 18.42
N VAL A 193 -1.02 -0.72 18.21
CA VAL A 193 -0.41 0.16 17.20
C VAL A 193 1.01 0.54 17.60
N GLN A 194 1.27 0.80 18.89
CA GLN A 194 2.59 1.12 19.40
C GLN A 194 3.53 -0.09 19.30
N ASP A 195 3.07 -1.29 19.63
CA ASP A 195 3.83 -2.54 19.48
C ASP A 195 4.27 -2.73 18.02
N GLY A 196 3.35 -2.47 17.06
CA GLY A 196 3.67 -2.50 15.63
C GLY A 196 4.70 -1.44 15.21
N TYR A 197 4.60 -0.22 15.74
CA TYR A 197 5.58 0.84 15.50
C TYR A 197 6.96 0.47 16.07
N ASP A 198 7.00 -0.06 17.29
CA ASP A 198 8.26 -0.42 17.95
C ASP A 198 8.96 -1.56 17.22
N GLU A 199 8.21 -2.55 16.73
CA GLU A 199 8.74 -3.64 15.92
C GLU A 199 9.28 -3.13 14.57
N ALA A 200 8.54 -2.27 13.87
CA ALA A 200 9.02 -1.64 12.64
C ALA A 200 10.31 -0.85 12.88
N LYS A 201 10.37 -0.13 14.01
CA LYS A 201 11.55 0.66 14.38
C LYS A 201 12.76 -0.21 14.69
N ARG A 202 12.57 -1.31 15.40
CA ARG A 202 13.62 -2.30 15.66
C ARG A 202 14.19 -2.82 14.34
N ILE A 203 13.32 -3.31 13.44
CA ILE A 203 13.71 -3.87 12.15
C ILE A 203 14.48 -2.84 11.30
N LEU A 204 13.93 -1.64 11.13
CA LEU A 204 14.53 -0.63 10.27
C LEU A 204 15.81 -0.03 10.85
N THR A 205 15.97 -0.03 12.18
CA THR A 205 17.23 0.38 12.82
C THR A 205 18.31 -0.67 12.62
N GLU A 206 17.97 -1.95 12.77
CA GLU A 206 18.92 -3.07 12.57
C GLU A 206 19.32 -3.22 11.10
N LYS A 207 18.44 -2.84 10.16
CA LYS A 207 18.63 -2.98 8.70
C LYS A 207 18.70 -1.64 7.97
N LEU A 208 19.31 -0.64 8.59
CA LEU A 208 19.34 0.71 8.04
C LEU A 208 20.05 0.77 6.67
N ASP A 209 21.13 0.02 6.49
CA ASP A 209 21.86 -0.06 5.22
C ASP A 209 21.02 -0.72 4.13
N ASP A 210 20.21 -1.73 4.47
CA ASP A 210 19.25 -2.35 3.57
C ASP A 210 18.18 -1.34 3.13
N LEU A 211 17.68 -0.51 4.06
CA LEU A 211 16.75 0.57 3.77
C LEU A 211 17.33 1.59 2.80
N HIS A 212 18.58 2.01 3.00
CA HIS A 212 19.27 2.90 2.05
C HIS A 212 19.43 2.28 0.67
N THR A 213 19.78 1.00 0.61
CA THR A 213 19.94 0.26 -0.63
C THR A 213 18.62 0.18 -1.39
N LEU A 214 17.54 -0.16 -0.70
CA LEU A 214 16.22 -0.28 -1.30
C LEU A 214 15.66 1.07 -1.76
N ALA A 215 15.80 2.12 -0.96
CA ALA A 215 15.38 3.47 -1.35
C ALA A 215 16.13 3.97 -2.58
N LYS A 216 17.44 3.71 -2.67
CA LYS A 216 18.25 4.04 -3.85
C LYS A 216 17.76 3.29 -5.09
N ALA A 217 17.48 1.99 -4.97
CA ALA A 217 16.95 1.19 -6.07
C ALA A 217 15.57 1.68 -6.52
N LEU A 218 14.69 2.07 -5.59
CA LEU A 218 13.39 2.66 -5.92
C LEU A 218 13.53 4.02 -6.63
N LEU A 219 14.49 4.84 -6.25
CA LEU A 219 14.77 6.12 -6.94
C LEU A 219 15.28 5.89 -8.36
N GLU A 220 16.09 4.86 -8.59
CA GLU A 220 16.67 4.55 -9.89
C GLU A 220 15.68 3.87 -10.84
N TYR A 221 14.93 2.89 -10.33
CA TYR A 221 14.07 2.03 -11.17
C TYR A 221 12.57 2.38 -11.06
N GLU A 222 12.17 3.26 -10.16
CA GLU A 222 10.81 3.72 -9.86
C GLU A 222 9.85 2.62 -9.41
N THR A 223 10.04 1.39 -9.85
CA THR A 223 9.23 0.22 -9.52
C THR A 223 10.09 -1.01 -9.46
N LEU A 224 9.94 -1.82 -8.42
CA LEU A 224 10.64 -3.10 -8.21
C LEU A 224 9.61 -4.20 -7.96
N SER A 225 9.79 -5.35 -8.60
CA SER A 225 9.08 -6.59 -8.23
C SER A 225 9.64 -7.17 -6.93
N GLY A 226 8.92 -8.10 -6.30
CA GLY A 226 9.41 -8.76 -5.09
C GLY A 226 10.78 -9.41 -5.25
N ASP A 227 11.00 -10.10 -6.38
CA ASP A 227 12.30 -10.71 -6.69
C ASP A 227 13.40 -9.65 -6.89
N GLU A 228 13.09 -8.55 -7.58
CA GLU A 228 14.03 -7.44 -7.78
C GLU A 228 14.40 -6.77 -6.46
N ILE A 229 13.46 -6.64 -5.51
CA ILE A 229 13.72 -6.12 -4.16
C ILE A 229 14.72 -7.02 -3.44
N VAL A 230 14.47 -8.34 -3.41
CA VAL A 230 15.37 -9.31 -2.77
C VAL A 230 16.76 -9.32 -3.44
N ASN A 231 16.83 -9.20 -4.77
CA ASN A 231 18.07 -9.13 -5.51
C ASN A 231 18.83 -7.83 -5.24
N ALA A 232 18.14 -6.69 -5.21
CA ALA A 232 18.75 -5.39 -4.89
C ALA A 232 19.41 -5.39 -3.51
N LEU A 233 18.78 -6.00 -2.51
CA LEU A 233 19.35 -6.18 -1.17
C LEU A 233 20.60 -7.08 -1.15
N LYS A 234 20.77 -7.94 -2.16
CA LYS A 234 21.99 -8.76 -2.36
C LYS A 234 23.03 -8.08 -3.26
N GLY A 235 22.80 -6.83 -3.66
CA GLY A 235 23.67 -6.08 -4.57
C GLY A 235 23.56 -6.47 -6.04
N VAL A 236 22.49 -7.18 -6.42
CA VAL A 236 22.22 -7.57 -7.82
C VAL A 236 21.22 -6.58 -8.42
N ALA A 237 21.66 -5.85 -9.44
CA ALA A 237 20.81 -4.91 -10.16
C ALA A 237 19.67 -5.61 -10.91
N PRO A 238 18.48 -4.99 -11.02
CA PRO A 238 17.39 -5.48 -11.84
C PRO A 238 17.83 -5.64 -13.30
N ASN A 239 17.63 -6.82 -13.87
CA ASN A 239 17.90 -7.08 -15.29
C ASN A 239 16.68 -6.66 -16.11
N ARG A 240 16.71 -5.45 -16.65
CA ARG A 240 15.67 -4.92 -17.54
C ARG A 240 16.23 -4.87 -18.95
N ASP A 241 15.64 -5.65 -19.85
CA ASP A 241 15.91 -5.51 -21.27
C ASP A 241 15.56 -4.08 -21.70
N ASP A 242 16.55 -3.35 -22.25
CA ASP A 242 16.40 -1.95 -22.73
C ASP A 242 15.30 -1.77 -23.80
N SER A 243 14.75 -2.88 -24.33
CA SER A 243 13.66 -2.87 -25.30
C SER A 243 12.30 -2.41 -24.74
N GLU A 244 12.07 -2.48 -23.42
CA GLU A 244 10.81 -2.03 -22.80
C GLU A 244 10.84 -0.55 -22.34
N THR A 245 12.01 0.04 -22.15
CA THR A 245 12.18 1.42 -21.68
C THR A 245 12.02 2.49 -22.76
N LYS A 246 12.09 2.11 -24.05
CA LYS A 246 11.81 3.02 -25.16
C LYS A 246 10.32 3.03 -25.51
N ARG A 247 9.46 3.48 -24.60
CA ARG A 247 8.11 3.89 -25.00
C ARG A 247 8.26 5.14 -25.87
N PRO A 248 7.76 5.16 -27.13
CA PRO A 248 7.86 6.33 -27.96
C PRO A 248 7.09 7.47 -27.30
N THR A 249 7.80 8.55 -26.98
CA THR A 249 7.22 9.86 -26.76
C THR A 249 6.74 10.38 -28.11
N GLY A 250 5.71 9.75 -28.68
CA GLY A 250 5.07 10.26 -29.88
C GLY A 250 4.30 11.52 -29.55
N PRO A 251 4.30 12.51 -30.45
CA PRO A 251 3.50 13.72 -30.28
C PRO A 251 2.02 13.32 -30.14
N ALA A 252 1.32 14.02 -29.24
CA ALA A 252 -0.11 13.85 -29.06
C ALA A 252 -0.80 13.96 -30.42
N VAL A 253 -1.40 12.85 -30.88
CA VAL A 253 -2.21 12.87 -32.08
C VAL A 253 -3.39 13.77 -31.79
N ALA A 254 -3.42 14.96 -32.41
CA ALA A 254 -4.56 15.85 -32.36
C ALA A 254 -5.75 15.13 -32.97
N VAL A 255 -6.77 14.89 -32.17
CA VAL A 255 -8.06 14.37 -32.63
C VAL A 255 -8.65 15.46 -33.53
N PRO A 256 -8.98 15.18 -34.80
CA PRO A 256 -9.64 16.19 -35.66
C PRO A 256 -10.99 16.55 -35.03
N ILE A 257 -11.16 17.81 -34.71
CA ILE A 257 -12.45 18.35 -34.29
C ILE A 257 -13.33 18.40 -35.54
N SER A 258 -14.40 17.60 -35.58
CA SER A 258 -15.39 17.69 -36.64
C SER A 258 -15.95 19.10 -36.71
N PRO A 259 -16.13 19.69 -37.92
CA PRO A 259 -16.68 21.03 -38.07
C PRO A 259 -18.13 21.06 -37.54
N LYS A 260 -18.44 22.12 -36.81
CA LYS A 260 -19.80 22.44 -36.34
C LYS A 260 -20.75 22.52 -37.53
N PRO A 261 -21.98 21.95 -37.46
CA PRO A 261 -22.96 22.18 -38.50
C PRO A 261 -23.35 23.66 -38.52
N GLU A 262 -23.42 24.24 -39.74
CA GLU A 262 -23.92 25.60 -39.95
C GLU A 262 -25.42 25.64 -39.62
N PRO A 263 -25.89 26.75 -39.03
CA PRO A 263 -27.30 26.94 -38.76
C PRO A 263 -28.04 27.22 -40.07
N ALA A 264 -29.20 26.57 -40.23
CA ALA A 264 -30.16 26.77 -41.34
C ALA A 264 -30.91 28.07 -41.16
#